data_a3cfc453608f57335de43e1d0759b27a
#
_entry.id   a3cfc453608f57335de43e1d0759b27a
#
_cell.length_a   1.000
_cell.length_b   1.000
_cell.length_c   1.000
_cell.angle_alpha   90.00
_cell.angle_beta   90.00
_cell.angle_gamma   90.00
#
_symmetry.space_group_name_H-M   'P 1'
#
loop_
_entity.id
_entity.type
_entity.pdbx_description
1 polymer ?
#
loop_
_entity_poly.entity_id
_entity_poly.type
_entity_poly.pdbx_seq_one_letter_code
_entity_poly.pdbx_strand_id
1 'polypeptide(L)'
;GHGSLILGYGDERVVAAFQEQIPKAVHMGTSTELEVEWAELIKKIVPAARDGLVRATSCGSEAIAMAIRLSRIYTRKNKIVVHAGSYHGKVDATLLASHGPPFGKCNTLGIPQGVKNDVIIVPFNDLEAVEKALSAGDVACVLLHCNNLYTEEYIKGLRKLTKQYGAVFIMDEVVSGFRYAAGGAQEYYGVIPDLAVLGKVPGGGAPIGVICGKSEILDYYSFKDDYWNRFIRVATGGTWNAQPICIVGGIAVMKVILKERETIYPRLYEIGRRLTKSFNEEAEDLGVTAIAVGLPYENPSLFSLNFLNRPVPSDKMYLWQTGPSSFE
;
A
#
# COMPACT_ATOMS: atom_id res chain seq x y z
N GLY A 1 9.58 -12.76 3.89
CA GLY A 1 9.41 -12.15 2.59
C GLY A 1 8.64 -10.84 2.55
N HIS A 2 8.60 -10.04 3.62
CA HIS A 2 7.96 -8.71 3.62
C HIS A 2 6.53 -8.69 3.04
N GLY A 3 5.77 -9.78 3.21
CA GLY A 3 4.39 -9.88 2.77
C GLY A 3 4.17 -10.22 1.27
N SER A 4 5.22 -10.55 0.51
CA SER A 4 5.09 -10.74 -0.95
C SER A 4 4.51 -12.09 -1.37
N LEU A 5 4.71 -13.15 -0.59
CA LEU A 5 4.36 -14.53 -0.96
C LEU A 5 3.20 -15.04 -0.10
N ILE A 6 1.98 -14.75 -0.51
CA ILE A 6 0.78 -15.13 0.26
C ILE A 6 0.56 -16.65 0.30
N LEU A 7 0.94 -17.36 -0.75
CA LEU A 7 0.84 -18.83 -0.85
C LEU A 7 2.04 -19.56 -0.24
N GLY A 8 3.06 -18.83 0.24
CA GLY A 8 4.31 -19.39 0.76
C GLY A 8 5.39 -19.49 -0.30
N TYR A 9 6.53 -20.12 0.09
CA TYR A 9 7.66 -20.33 -0.81
C TYR A 9 7.43 -21.60 -1.64
N GLY A 10 7.74 -21.51 -2.95
CA GLY A 10 7.75 -22.67 -3.83
C GLY A 10 6.37 -23.27 -4.15
N ASP A 11 5.28 -22.49 -4.11
CA ASP A 11 3.98 -22.96 -4.58
C ASP A 11 4.09 -23.44 -6.03
N GLU A 12 3.77 -24.72 -6.26
CA GLU A 12 4.00 -25.39 -7.55
C GLU A 12 3.29 -24.71 -8.72
N ARG A 13 2.12 -24.11 -8.47
CA ARG A 13 1.33 -23.41 -9.49
C ARG A 13 2.01 -22.12 -9.95
N VAL A 14 2.65 -21.42 -9.00
CA VAL A 14 3.42 -20.19 -9.27
C VAL A 14 4.74 -20.53 -9.96
N VAL A 15 5.44 -21.56 -9.47
CA VAL A 15 6.67 -22.07 -10.08
C VAL A 15 6.42 -22.51 -11.53
N ALA A 16 5.38 -23.30 -11.78
CA ALA A 16 5.01 -23.76 -13.12
C ALA A 16 4.74 -22.58 -14.08
N ALA A 17 4.05 -21.54 -13.62
CA ALA A 17 3.78 -20.36 -14.42
C ALA A 17 5.07 -19.65 -14.87
N PHE A 18 6.06 -19.51 -13.99
CA PHE A 18 7.38 -18.97 -14.34
C PHE A 18 8.13 -19.89 -15.31
N GLN A 19 8.16 -21.19 -15.06
CA GLN A 19 8.83 -22.17 -15.91
C GLN A 19 8.26 -22.20 -17.33
N GLU A 20 6.94 -22.08 -17.47
CA GLU A 20 6.28 -22.00 -18.76
C GLU A 20 6.61 -20.69 -19.51
N GLN A 21 6.73 -19.58 -18.79
CA GLN A 21 6.94 -18.26 -19.41
C GLN A 21 8.39 -18.01 -19.83
N ILE A 22 9.37 -18.47 -19.06
CA ILE A 22 10.80 -18.19 -19.30
C ILE A 22 11.23 -18.55 -20.74
N PRO A 23 10.92 -19.73 -21.29
CA PRO A 23 11.33 -20.08 -22.66
C PRO A 23 10.58 -19.30 -23.75
N LYS A 24 9.41 -18.70 -23.45
CA LYS A 24 8.64 -17.94 -24.43
C LYS A 24 9.18 -16.52 -24.58
N ALA A 25 9.25 -15.78 -23.50
CA ALA A 25 9.88 -14.46 -23.42
C ALA A 25 9.88 -13.95 -21.97
N VAL A 26 11.00 -13.40 -21.55
CA VAL A 26 11.14 -12.71 -20.26
C VAL A 26 10.71 -11.24 -20.38
N HIS A 27 11.08 -10.60 -21.49
CA HIS A 27 10.83 -9.21 -21.80
C HIS A 27 10.45 -9.03 -23.27
N MET A 28 9.39 -8.29 -23.54
CA MET A 28 8.88 -8.07 -24.91
C MET A 28 9.11 -6.66 -25.43
N GLY A 29 9.27 -5.66 -24.55
CA GLY A 29 9.37 -4.25 -24.93
C GLY A 29 8.07 -3.63 -25.48
N THR A 30 6.97 -4.36 -25.41
CA THR A 30 5.63 -3.97 -25.86
C THR A 30 4.57 -4.57 -24.95
N SER A 31 3.33 -4.10 -25.03
CA SER A 31 2.19 -4.69 -24.33
C SER A 31 1.88 -6.10 -24.86
N THR A 32 1.41 -6.95 -23.96
CA THR A 32 1.08 -8.35 -24.23
C THR A 32 -0.33 -8.69 -23.73
N GLU A 33 -0.91 -9.80 -24.20
CA GLU A 33 -2.19 -10.30 -23.71
C GLU A 33 -2.15 -10.62 -22.20
N LEU A 34 -0.98 -11.03 -21.68
CA LEU A 34 -0.79 -11.28 -20.26
C LEU A 34 -1.01 -10.00 -19.40
N GLU A 35 -0.65 -8.83 -19.92
CA GLU A 35 -0.89 -7.55 -19.25
C GLU A 35 -2.39 -7.29 -19.09
N VAL A 36 -3.18 -7.60 -20.12
CA VAL A 36 -4.63 -7.46 -20.09
C VAL A 36 -5.24 -8.45 -19.10
N GLU A 37 -4.85 -9.73 -19.16
CA GLU A 37 -5.33 -10.75 -18.23
C GLU A 37 -5.00 -10.38 -16.76
N TRP A 38 -3.78 -9.93 -16.52
CA TRP A 38 -3.32 -9.50 -15.21
C TRP A 38 -4.15 -8.33 -14.68
N ALA A 39 -4.39 -7.30 -15.50
CA ALA A 39 -5.19 -6.15 -15.11
C ALA A 39 -6.65 -6.51 -14.82
N GLU A 40 -7.25 -7.39 -15.63
CA GLU A 40 -8.61 -7.87 -15.43
C GLU A 40 -8.76 -8.71 -14.14
N LEU A 41 -7.74 -9.48 -13.78
CA LEU A 41 -7.72 -10.19 -12.49
C LEU A 41 -7.67 -9.21 -11.30
N ILE A 42 -6.88 -8.15 -11.40
CA ILE A 42 -6.85 -7.09 -10.39
C ILE A 42 -8.24 -6.44 -10.28
N LYS A 43 -8.88 -6.10 -11.39
CA LYS A 43 -10.23 -5.50 -11.40
C LYS A 43 -11.28 -6.42 -10.78
N LYS A 44 -11.16 -7.73 -10.94
CA LYS A 44 -12.07 -8.71 -10.31
C LYS A 44 -11.92 -8.78 -8.80
N ILE A 45 -10.72 -8.52 -8.27
CA ILE A 45 -10.38 -8.75 -6.87
C ILE A 45 -10.40 -7.44 -6.06
N VAL A 46 -9.83 -6.37 -6.60
CA VAL A 46 -9.56 -5.11 -5.86
C VAL A 46 -10.68 -4.11 -6.06
N PRO A 47 -11.39 -3.69 -4.97
CA PRO A 47 -12.57 -2.83 -5.08
C PRO A 47 -12.34 -1.52 -5.84
N ALA A 48 -11.24 -0.79 -5.57
CA ALA A 48 -10.93 0.47 -6.25
C ALA A 48 -10.68 0.31 -7.76
N ALA A 49 -10.25 -0.88 -8.19
CA ALA A 49 -9.97 -1.17 -9.61
C ALA A 49 -11.23 -1.58 -10.40
N ARG A 50 -12.28 -2.03 -9.74
CA ARG A 50 -13.45 -2.69 -10.35
C ARG A 50 -14.03 -1.90 -11.53
N ASP A 51 -14.37 -0.64 -11.30
CA ASP A 51 -14.95 0.27 -12.30
C ASP A 51 -13.91 1.30 -12.80
N GLY A 52 -12.65 1.10 -12.43
CA GLY A 52 -11.56 2.01 -12.70
C GLY A 52 -10.56 1.48 -13.73
N LEU A 53 -9.37 2.06 -13.71
CA LEU A 53 -8.23 1.67 -14.53
C LEU A 53 -7.12 1.05 -13.67
N VAL A 54 -6.26 0.28 -14.32
CA VAL A 54 -5.09 -0.36 -13.71
C VAL A 54 -3.84 -0.01 -14.53
N ARG A 55 -2.78 0.38 -13.85
CA ARG A 55 -1.48 0.67 -14.49
C ARG A 55 -0.35 0.00 -13.71
N ALA A 56 0.51 -0.71 -14.43
CA ALA A 56 1.71 -1.29 -13.87
C ALA A 56 2.86 -0.29 -13.75
N THR A 57 3.70 -0.50 -12.75
CA THR A 57 5.03 0.11 -12.56
C THR A 57 6.02 -0.97 -12.14
N SER A 58 7.31 -0.66 -12.08
CA SER A 58 8.34 -1.65 -11.73
C SER A 58 8.37 -1.98 -10.22
N CYS A 59 7.90 -1.08 -9.36
CA CYS A 59 7.83 -1.30 -7.91
C CYS A 59 6.84 -0.35 -7.22
N GLY A 60 6.52 -0.65 -5.95
CA GLY A 60 5.63 0.18 -5.15
C GLY A 60 6.08 1.63 -4.97
N SER A 61 7.39 1.90 -4.87
CA SER A 61 7.90 3.28 -4.76
C SER A 61 7.59 4.11 -5.99
N GLU A 62 7.74 3.53 -7.17
CA GLU A 62 7.39 4.17 -8.43
C GLU A 62 5.88 4.42 -8.51
N ALA A 63 5.08 3.43 -8.11
CA ALA A 63 3.62 3.56 -8.07
C ALA A 63 3.16 4.69 -7.13
N ILE A 64 3.76 4.84 -5.95
CA ILE A 64 3.49 5.95 -5.02
C ILE A 64 3.86 7.30 -5.65
N ALA A 65 5.06 7.41 -6.25
CA ALA A 65 5.48 8.65 -6.91
C ALA A 65 4.49 9.07 -8.01
N MET A 66 4.01 8.11 -8.79
CA MET A 66 3.03 8.34 -9.84
C MET A 66 1.64 8.68 -9.28
N ALA A 67 1.18 8.02 -8.21
CA ALA A 67 -0.09 8.34 -7.56
C ALA A 67 -0.12 9.77 -7.00
N ILE A 68 0.98 10.23 -6.39
CA ILE A 68 1.13 11.61 -5.93
C ILE A 68 1.08 12.59 -7.13
N ARG A 69 1.79 12.30 -8.22
CA ARG A 69 1.82 13.16 -9.41
C ARG A 69 0.44 13.26 -10.07
N LEU A 70 -0.29 12.15 -10.18
CA LEU A 70 -1.66 12.11 -10.67
C LEU A 70 -2.60 12.94 -9.78
N SER A 71 -2.47 12.82 -8.47
CA SER A 71 -3.26 13.59 -7.52
C SER A 71 -3.03 15.10 -7.67
N ARG A 72 -1.78 15.52 -7.83
CA ARG A 72 -1.42 16.93 -8.03
C ARG A 72 -2.00 17.52 -9.33
N ILE A 73 -1.92 16.79 -10.43
CA ILE A 73 -2.49 17.27 -11.69
C ILE A 73 -4.01 17.28 -11.67
N TYR A 74 -4.63 16.27 -11.09
CA TYR A 74 -6.09 16.16 -10.98
C TYR A 74 -6.69 17.27 -10.10
N THR A 75 -6.12 17.50 -8.92
CA THR A 75 -6.63 18.50 -7.96
C THR A 75 -6.13 19.91 -8.21
N ARG A 76 -5.04 20.10 -9.02
CA ARG A 76 -4.31 21.37 -9.19
C ARG A 76 -3.75 21.92 -7.87
N LYS A 77 -3.45 21.04 -6.92
CA LYS A 77 -2.86 21.33 -5.61
C LYS A 77 -1.49 20.67 -5.49
N ASN A 78 -0.66 21.10 -4.53
CA ASN A 78 0.73 20.66 -4.43
C ASN A 78 1.03 19.79 -3.20
N LYS A 79 0.45 20.14 -2.04
CA LYS A 79 0.81 19.49 -0.78
C LYS A 79 0.24 18.07 -0.66
N ILE A 80 0.93 17.25 0.09
CA ILE A 80 0.48 15.90 0.45
C ILE A 80 0.44 15.76 1.96
N VAL A 81 -0.50 14.96 2.45
CA VAL A 81 -0.56 14.54 3.85
C VAL A 81 -0.10 13.10 3.96
N VAL A 82 0.83 12.85 4.89
CA VAL A 82 1.34 11.52 5.24
C VAL A 82 1.28 11.34 6.75
N HIS A 83 1.21 10.09 7.22
CA HIS A 83 1.15 9.79 8.66
C HIS A 83 2.55 9.56 9.22
N ALA A 84 2.80 10.07 10.41
CA ALA A 84 4.06 9.87 11.15
C ALA A 84 4.39 8.37 11.26
N GLY A 85 5.65 7.98 10.98
CA GLY A 85 6.08 6.59 11.01
C GLY A 85 5.66 5.73 9.81
N SER A 86 4.90 6.28 8.85
CA SER A 86 4.48 5.54 7.64
C SER A 86 5.61 5.44 6.62
N TYR A 87 5.75 4.25 6.03
CA TYR A 87 6.70 4.01 4.95
C TYR A 87 5.98 3.80 3.62
N HIS A 88 6.25 4.67 2.65
CA HIS A 88 5.66 4.64 1.30
C HIS A 88 6.72 4.47 0.20
N GLY A 89 7.74 3.69 0.47
CA GLY A 89 8.85 3.48 -0.46
C GLY A 89 9.89 4.61 -0.46
N LYS A 90 10.76 4.61 -1.45
CA LYS A 90 11.93 5.51 -1.54
C LYS A 90 11.61 6.77 -2.35
N VAL A 91 10.53 7.46 -2.00
CA VAL A 91 10.11 8.72 -2.63
C VAL A 91 10.42 9.86 -1.67
N ASP A 92 11.18 10.86 -2.10
CA ASP A 92 11.62 11.98 -1.25
C ASP A 92 10.47 12.58 -0.43
N ALA A 93 9.32 12.82 -1.08
CA ALA A 93 8.16 13.40 -0.43
C ALA A 93 7.56 12.52 0.70
N THR A 94 7.84 11.22 0.73
CA THR A 94 7.30 10.28 1.72
C THR A 94 8.32 9.79 2.74
N LEU A 95 9.62 9.98 2.47
CA LEU A 95 10.68 9.59 3.39
C LEU A 95 10.75 10.46 4.64
N LEU A 96 10.15 11.65 4.61
CA LEU A 96 10.11 12.59 5.76
C LEU A 96 9.38 12.03 6.98
N ALA A 97 8.43 11.11 6.77
CA ALA A 97 7.61 10.52 7.82
C ALA A 97 7.95 9.06 8.14
N SER A 98 8.91 8.46 7.42
CA SER A 98 9.05 7.01 7.27
C SER A 98 9.69 6.26 8.44
N HIS A 99 10.18 6.93 9.45
CA HIS A 99 10.88 6.31 10.57
C HIS A 99 10.32 6.79 11.91
N GLY A 100 10.74 6.14 12.97
CA GLY A 100 10.36 6.50 14.33
C GLY A 100 10.72 7.95 14.71
N PRO A 101 10.43 8.33 15.95
CA PRO A 101 10.64 9.69 16.45
C PRO A 101 12.10 10.16 16.31
N PRO A 102 12.34 11.49 16.30
CA PRO A 102 11.33 12.53 16.43
C PRO A 102 10.56 12.78 15.12
N PHE A 103 9.25 12.64 15.17
CA PHE A 103 8.39 12.90 14.01
C PHE A 103 8.44 14.40 13.63
N GLY A 104 8.29 14.68 12.34
CA GLY A 104 8.34 16.04 11.81
C GLY A 104 9.76 16.58 11.53
N LYS A 105 10.80 15.84 11.91
CA LYS A 105 12.17 16.08 11.43
C LYS A 105 12.49 15.10 10.32
N CYS A 106 13.25 15.57 9.32
CA CYS A 106 13.70 14.70 8.26
C CYS A 106 14.73 13.69 8.82
N ASN A 107 14.36 12.42 8.78
CA ASN A 107 15.24 11.33 9.21
C ASN A 107 16.24 10.90 8.13
N THR A 108 16.14 11.51 6.95
CA THR A 108 16.96 11.17 5.78
C THR A 108 17.61 12.43 5.23
N LEU A 109 18.93 12.43 5.11
CA LEU A 109 19.67 13.51 4.45
C LEU A 109 19.47 13.45 2.93
N GLY A 110 19.71 14.58 2.26
CA GLY A 110 19.63 14.67 0.80
C GLY A 110 18.27 15.05 0.22
N ILE A 111 17.23 15.21 1.05
CA ILE A 111 15.91 15.68 0.59
C ILE A 111 15.93 17.22 0.51
N PRO A 112 15.66 17.81 -0.68
CA PRO A 112 15.64 19.25 -0.87
C PRO A 112 14.55 19.96 -0.03
N GLN A 113 14.81 21.19 0.39
CA GLN A 113 13.85 21.97 1.18
C GLN A 113 12.52 22.20 0.45
N GLY A 114 12.55 22.37 -0.88
CA GLY A 114 11.34 22.52 -1.68
C GLY A 114 10.39 21.32 -1.57
N VAL A 115 10.94 20.10 -1.50
CA VAL A 115 10.14 18.88 -1.28
C VAL A 115 9.52 18.88 0.12
N LYS A 116 10.32 19.28 1.14
CA LYS A 116 9.85 19.30 2.54
C LYS A 116 8.68 20.26 2.75
N ASN A 117 8.65 21.39 2.03
CA ASN A 117 7.60 22.39 2.14
C ASN A 117 6.22 21.88 1.66
N ASP A 118 6.22 20.87 0.82
CA ASP A 118 4.99 20.28 0.24
C ASP A 118 4.47 19.04 1.00
N VAL A 119 5.05 18.72 2.16
CA VAL A 119 4.68 17.55 2.95
C VAL A 119 4.16 17.96 4.32
N ILE A 120 2.95 17.52 4.64
CA ILE A 120 2.34 17.69 5.97
C ILE A 120 2.31 16.32 6.64
N ILE A 121 2.97 16.23 7.81
CA ILE A 121 2.99 15.01 8.62
C ILE A 121 1.94 15.13 9.72
N VAL A 122 1.04 14.16 9.81
CA VAL A 122 -0.02 14.09 10.83
C VAL A 122 0.16 12.87 11.73
N PRO A 123 -0.30 12.91 12.99
CA PRO A 123 -0.31 11.76 13.87
C PRO A 123 -1.24 10.63 13.34
N PHE A 124 -1.05 9.41 13.82
CA PHE A 124 -1.98 8.31 13.58
C PHE A 124 -3.30 8.54 14.31
N ASN A 125 -4.40 8.09 13.70
CA ASN A 125 -5.75 8.11 14.26
C ASN A 125 -6.22 9.50 14.76
N ASP A 126 -5.68 10.57 14.17
CA ASP A 126 -6.00 11.97 14.50
C ASP A 126 -6.70 12.64 13.31
N LEU A 127 -8.04 12.56 13.28
CA LEU A 127 -8.85 13.19 12.23
C LEU A 127 -8.84 14.71 12.31
N GLU A 128 -8.67 15.30 13.50
CA GLU A 128 -8.61 16.75 13.68
C GLU A 128 -7.36 17.33 13.02
N ALA A 129 -6.20 16.69 13.22
CA ALA A 129 -4.96 17.08 12.55
C ALA A 129 -5.07 16.98 11.02
N VAL A 130 -5.74 15.94 10.51
CA VAL A 130 -5.99 15.79 9.06
C VAL A 130 -6.93 16.88 8.56
N GLU A 131 -8.03 17.15 9.25
CA GLU A 131 -8.99 18.19 8.86
C GLU A 131 -8.34 19.57 8.85
N LYS A 132 -7.54 19.89 9.87
CA LYS A 132 -6.75 21.12 9.93
C LYS A 132 -5.81 21.26 8.73
N ALA A 133 -5.13 20.17 8.33
CA ALA A 133 -4.28 20.18 7.14
C ALA A 133 -5.08 20.42 5.86
N LEU A 134 -6.22 19.76 5.70
CA LEU A 134 -7.07 19.85 4.52
C LEU A 134 -7.76 21.21 4.39
N SER A 135 -8.09 21.88 5.50
CA SER A 135 -8.78 23.17 5.52
C SER A 135 -7.97 24.30 4.88
N ALA A 136 -6.65 24.16 4.76
CA ALA A 136 -5.80 25.10 4.02
C ALA A 136 -6.09 25.14 2.52
N GLY A 137 -6.77 24.12 1.96
CA GLY A 137 -7.24 24.09 0.59
C GLY A 137 -6.20 23.72 -0.47
N ASP A 138 -4.93 23.50 -0.11
CA ASP A 138 -3.80 23.27 -1.03
C ASP A 138 -3.27 21.81 -1.00
N VAL A 139 -3.97 20.90 -0.32
CA VAL A 139 -3.63 19.47 -0.24
C VAL A 139 -4.16 18.71 -1.45
N ALA A 140 -3.26 18.10 -2.21
CA ALA A 140 -3.57 17.26 -3.37
C ALA A 140 -4.07 15.87 -2.97
N CYS A 141 -3.43 15.25 -1.99
CA CYS A 141 -3.79 13.91 -1.55
C CYS A 141 -3.44 13.64 -0.09
N VAL A 142 -4.14 12.66 0.48
CA VAL A 142 -3.82 12.03 1.76
C VAL A 142 -3.41 10.59 1.47
N LEU A 143 -2.20 10.20 1.91
CA LEU A 143 -1.69 8.83 1.80
C LEU A 143 -1.91 8.09 3.11
N LEU A 144 -2.58 6.94 3.06
CA LEU A 144 -2.75 6.03 4.17
C LEU A 144 -1.91 4.76 3.95
N HIS A 145 -0.93 4.50 4.81
CA HIS A 145 -0.17 3.25 4.81
C HIS A 145 -0.97 2.17 5.54
N CYS A 146 -1.69 1.34 4.81
CA CYS A 146 -2.65 0.38 5.37
C CYS A 146 -2.04 -0.73 6.25
N ASN A 147 -0.73 -0.75 6.44
CA ASN A 147 0.00 -1.70 7.26
C ASN A 147 0.24 -1.20 8.70
N ASN A 148 -0.62 -0.33 9.21
CA ASN A 148 -0.59 0.23 10.56
C ASN A 148 -1.90 -0.08 11.30
N LEU A 149 -1.91 0.13 12.62
CA LEU A 149 -3.08 -0.05 13.47
C LEU A 149 -4.01 1.17 13.39
N TYR A 150 -4.80 1.25 12.33
CA TYR A 150 -5.87 2.24 12.23
C TYR A 150 -7.19 1.66 12.72
N THR A 151 -8.01 2.50 13.35
CA THR A 151 -9.39 2.15 13.63
C THR A 151 -10.24 2.28 12.36
N GLU A 152 -11.29 1.50 12.29
CA GLU A 152 -12.24 1.56 11.16
C GLU A 152 -12.87 2.95 11.04
N GLU A 153 -13.21 3.57 12.19
CA GLU A 153 -13.76 4.92 12.29
C GLU A 153 -12.81 5.95 11.70
N TYR A 154 -11.50 5.80 11.96
CA TYR A 154 -10.49 6.69 11.43
C TYR A 154 -10.43 6.61 9.89
N ILE A 155 -10.38 5.40 9.33
CA ILE A 155 -10.31 5.22 7.87
C ILE A 155 -11.58 5.74 7.19
N LYS A 156 -12.77 5.49 7.77
CA LYS A 156 -14.05 6.05 7.30
C LYS A 156 -14.07 7.58 7.40
N GLY A 157 -13.52 8.12 8.49
CA GLY A 157 -13.37 9.57 8.70
C GLY A 157 -12.47 10.20 7.64
N LEU A 158 -11.31 9.60 7.36
CA LEU A 158 -10.40 10.03 6.28
C LEU A 158 -11.10 10.10 4.94
N ARG A 159 -11.86 9.05 4.59
CA ARG A 159 -12.62 9.01 3.34
C ARG A 159 -13.63 10.16 3.25
N LYS A 160 -14.31 10.46 4.35
CA LYS A 160 -15.27 11.58 4.43
C LYS A 160 -14.58 12.93 4.24
N LEU A 161 -13.49 13.16 5.00
CA LEU A 161 -12.73 14.42 4.95
C LEU A 161 -12.10 14.65 3.57
N THR A 162 -11.45 13.66 2.98
CA THR A 162 -10.83 13.80 1.66
C THR A 162 -11.86 14.13 0.59
N LYS A 163 -13.05 13.54 0.64
CA LYS A 163 -14.17 13.87 -0.25
C LYS A 163 -14.68 15.31 -0.03
N GLN A 164 -14.81 15.72 1.23
CA GLN A 164 -15.32 17.07 1.61
C GLN A 164 -14.38 18.17 1.11
N TYR A 165 -13.06 17.98 1.24
CA TYR A 165 -12.04 18.98 0.89
C TYR A 165 -11.48 18.82 -0.54
N GLY A 166 -11.99 17.88 -1.32
CA GLY A 166 -11.53 17.63 -2.69
C GLY A 166 -10.06 17.26 -2.79
N ALA A 167 -9.57 16.43 -1.86
CA ALA A 167 -8.26 15.81 -1.91
C ALA A 167 -8.40 14.34 -2.34
N VAL A 168 -7.41 13.82 -3.08
CA VAL A 168 -7.39 12.41 -3.48
C VAL A 168 -7.04 11.54 -2.27
N PHE A 169 -7.86 10.55 -1.96
CA PHE A 169 -7.56 9.54 -0.94
C PHE A 169 -6.80 8.39 -1.59
N ILE A 170 -5.56 8.18 -1.16
CA ILE A 170 -4.69 7.10 -1.63
C ILE A 170 -4.51 6.08 -0.51
N MET A 171 -4.90 4.82 -0.75
CA MET A 171 -4.53 3.71 0.12
C MET A 171 -3.28 3.03 -0.43
N ASP A 172 -2.19 3.10 0.33
CA ASP A 172 -0.98 2.33 0.07
C ASP A 172 -1.16 0.91 0.61
N GLU A 173 -1.50 0.04 -0.30
CA GLU A 173 -1.73 -1.38 -0.10
C GLU A 173 -0.60 -2.26 -0.68
N VAL A 174 0.60 -1.71 -0.80
CA VAL A 174 1.76 -2.48 -1.26
C VAL A 174 2.03 -3.71 -0.38
N VAL A 175 1.65 -3.65 0.90
CA VAL A 175 1.77 -4.78 1.85
C VAL A 175 0.42 -5.42 2.16
N SER A 176 -0.61 -4.63 2.45
CA SER A 176 -1.93 -5.09 2.88
C SER A 176 -2.79 -5.65 1.74
N GLY A 177 -2.55 -5.20 0.51
CA GLY A 177 -3.24 -5.69 -0.68
C GLY A 177 -3.11 -7.20 -0.83
N PHE A 178 -4.22 -7.87 -1.10
CA PHE A 178 -4.34 -9.33 -1.15
C PHE A 178 -4.01 -10.06 0.18
N ARG A 179 -3.73 -9.36 1.27
CA ARG A 179 -3.35 -9.98 2.54
C ARG A 179 -4.38 -9.79 3.64
N TYR A 180 -4.92 -8.59 3.82
CA TYR A 180 -5.95 -8.35 4.85
C TYR A 180 -7.26 -9.07 4.49
N ALA A 181 -7.61 -9.03 3.23
CA ALA A 181 -8.63 -9.81 2.56
C ALA A 181 -8.19 -9.99 1.10
N ALA A 182 -8.96 -10.65 0.26
CA ALA A 182 -8.65 -10.79 -1.16
C ALA A 182 -8.47 -9.42 -1.83
N GLY A 183 -9.39 -8.49 -1.61
CA GLY A 183 -9.33 -7.12 -2.10
C GLY A 183 -8.52 -6.17 -1.22
N GLY A 184 -7.75 -6.68 -0.25
CA GLY A 184 -6.87 -5.88 0.58
C GLY A 184 -7.57 -5.20 1.77
N ALA A 185 -6.94 -4.14 2.29
CA ALA A 185 -7.47 -3.36 3.41
C ALA A 185 -8.77 -2.62 3.04
N GLN A 186 -8.93 -2.20 1.79
CA GLN A 186 -10.16 -1.57 1.32
C GLN A 186 -11.38 -2.49 1.40
N GLU A 187 -11.22 -3.80 1.11
CA GLU A 187 -12.26 -4.80 1.33
C GLU A 187 -12.47 -5.06 2.83
N TYR A 188 -11.40 -5.22 3.58
CA TYR A 188 -11.43 -5.53 5.01
C TYR A 188 -12.16 -4.45 5.83
N TYR A 189 -11.88 -3.18 5.56
CA TYR A 189 -12.50 -2.03 6.25
C TYR A 189 -13.77 -1.49 5.57
N GLY A 190 -14.14 -2.02 4.39
CA GLY A 190 -15.29 -1.54 3.63
C GLY A 190 -15.14 -0.09 3.13
N VAL A 191 -13.92 0.38 2.87
CA VAL A 191 -13.64 1.76 2.44
C VAL A 191 -12.87 1.76 1.13
N ILE A 192 -13.47 2.31 0.08
CA ILE A 192 -12.86 2.39 -1.26
C ILE A 192 -12.16 3.75 -1.43
N PRO A 193 -10.84 3.77 -1.70
CA PRO A 193 -10.09 5.00 -1.97
C PRO A 193 -10.36 5.53 -3.38
N ASP A 194 -9.84 6.72 -3.69
CA ASP A 194 -9.81 7.23 -5.07
C ASP A 194 -8.72 6.53 -5.90
N LEU A 195 -7.58 6.28 -5.27
CA LEU A 195 -6.48 5.47 -5.82
C LEU A 195 -6.01 4.44 -4.80
N ALA A 196 -5.74 3.23 -5.25
CA ALA A 196 -5.00 2.23 -4.48
C ALA A 196 -3.64 1.97 -5.15
N VAL A 197 -2.61 1.84 -4.32
CA VAL A 197 -1.28 1.42 -4.75
C VAL A 197 -1.01 0.03 -4.23
N LEU A 198 -0.71 -0.91 -5.14
CA LEU A 198 -0.43 -2.30 -4.82
C LEU A 198 1.01 -2.66 -5.22
N GLY A 199 1.47 -3.78 -4.74
CA GLY A 199 2.77 -4.35 -5.09
C GLY A 199 2.92 -5.75 -4.50
N LYS A 200 4.09 -6.35 -4.62
CA LYS A 200 4.40 -7.65 -4.02
C LYS A 200 3.54 -8.80 -4.57
N VAL A 201 2.37 -9.08 -3.97
CA VAL A 201 1.51 -10.22 -4.33
C VAL A 201 1.12 -10.24 -5.82
N PRO A 202 0.73 -9.12 -6.46
CA PRO A 202 0.38 -9.14 -7.88
C PRO A 202 1.56 -9.42 -8.85
N GLY A 203 2.79 -9.57 -8.32
CA GLY A 203 3.95 -10.07 -9.07
C GLY A 203 4.24 -11.56 -8.82
N GLY A 204 3.60 -12.19 -7.83
CA GLY A 204 3.83 -13.60 -7.50
C GLY A 204 5.27 -13.92 -7.07
N GLY A 205 6.01 -12.92 -6.59
CA GLY A 205 7.43 -13.03 -6.24
C GLY A 205 8.35 -12.20 -7.14
N ALA A 206 7.89 -11.76 -8.31
CA ALA A 206 8.63 -10.85 -9.19
C ALA A 206 8.39 -9.37 -8.81
N PRO A 207 9.31 -8.45 -9.22
CA PRO A 207 9.16 -7.03 -9.00
C PRO A 207 7.94 -6.46 -9.73
N ILE A 208 7.07 -5.75 -9.02
CA ILE A 208 5.88 -5.11 -9.56
C ILE A 208 5.39 -3.99 -8.64
N GLY A 209 4.84 -2.95 -9.21
CA GLY A 209 3.99 -1.96 -8.59
C GLY A 209 2.73 -1.75 -9.41
N VAL A 210 1.65 -1.32 -8.78
CA VAL A 210 0.36 -1.10 -9.43
C VAL A 210 -0.23 0.19 -8.91
N ILE A 211 -0.81 0.98 -9.81
CA ILE A 211 -1.74 2.03 -9.46
C ILE A 211 -3.09 1.63 -10.07
N CYS A 212 -4.13 1.64 -9.25
CA CYS A 212 -5.49 1.42 -9.75
C CYS A 212 -6.47 2.34 -9.03
N GLY A 213 -7.61 2.58 -9.63
CA GLY A 213 -8.65 3.43 -9.07
C GLY A 213 -9.42 4.21 -10.13
N LYS A 214 -9.92 5.37 -9.75
CA LYS A 214 -10.82 6.18 -10.56
C LYS A 214 -10.26 6.50 -11.95
N SER A 215 -11.07 6.18 -12.96
CA SER A 215 -10.71 6.40 -14.36
C SER A 215 -10.38 7.87 -14.65
N GLU A 216 -11.12 8.81 -14.08
CA GLU A 216 -10.92 10.25 -14.27
C GLU A 216 -9.55 10.76 -13.78
N ILE A 217 -8.92 10.05 -12.82
CA ILE A 217 -7.57 10.38 -12.33
C ILE A 217 -6.53 9.68 -13.21
N LEU A 218 -6.73 8.41 -13.53
CA LEU A 218 -5.77 7.62 -14.29
C LEU A 218 -5.78 7.96 -15.79
N ASP A 219 -6.84 8.58 -16.29
CA ASP A 219 -6.95 9.05 -17.68
C ASP A 219 -5.93 10.14 -18.05
N TYR A 220 -5.30 10.78 -17.07
CA TYR A 220 -4.14 11.65 -17.32
C TYR A 220 -2.92 10.90 -17.89
N TYR A 221 -2.93 9.59 -17.94
CA TYR A 221 -1.96 8.79 -18.69
C TYR A 221 -2.32 8.58 -20.16
N SER A 222 -3.59 8.74 -20.54
CA SER A 222 -4.08 8.45 -21.88
C SER A 222 -3.57 9.45 -22.92
N PHE A 223 -3.30 8.95 -24.11
CA PHE A 223 -3.05 9.79 -25.27
C PHE A 223 -4.36 10.36 -25.80
N LYS A 224 -4.37 11.64 -26.16
CA LYS A 224 -5.51 12.35 -26.74
C LYS A 224 -5.04 13.19 -27.93
N ASP A 225 -5.30 14.50 -27.91
CA ASP A 225 -4.81 15.45 -28.90
C ASP A 225 -3.37 15.92 -28.64
N ASP A 226 -2.80 16.67 -29.58
CA ASP A 226 -1.42 17.17 -29.50
C ASP A 226 -1.16 18.06 -28.28
N TYR A 227 -2.12 18.94 -27.94
CA TYR A 227 -1.97 19.84 -26.80
C TYR A 227 -1.96 19.03 -25.48
N TRP A 228 -2.92 18.12 -25.33
CA TRP A 228 -2.99 17.23 -24.18
C TRP A 228 -1.69 16.41 -24.02
N ASN A 229 -1.25 15.78 -25.10
CA ASN A 229 -0.08 14.89 -25.08
C ASN A 229 1.22 15.61 -24.72
N ARG A 230 1.35 16.88 -25.10
CA ARG A 230 2.57 17.69 -24.86
C ARG A 230 2.57 18.41 -23.52
N PHE A 231 1.42 18.90 -23.05
CA PHE A 231 1.36 19.85 -21.94
C PHE A 231 0.56 19.40 -20.74
N ILE A 232 -0.30 18.36 -20.86
CA ILE A 232 -1.19 17.94 -19.79
C ILE A 232 -0.93 16.51 -19.37
N ARG A 233 -0.75 15.60 -20.31
CA ARG A 233 -0.57 14.18 -20.03
C ARG A 233 0.61 13.94 -19.09
N VAL A 234 0.40 13.12 -18.07
CA VAL A 234 1.48 12.70 -17.16
C VAL A 234 2.44 11.77 -17.91
N ALA A 235 3.70 12.21 -18.00
CA ALA A 235 4.74 11.37 -18.59
C ALA A 235 4.92 10.11 -17.75
N THR A 236 4.86 8.96 -18.41
CA THR A 236 5.04 7.65 -17.81
C THR A 236 5.76 6.74 -18.80
N GLY A 237 6.57 5.85 -18.26
CA GLY A 237 7.29 4.85 -19.00
C GLY A 237 8.07 3.99 -18.01
N GLY A 238 8.49 2.82 -18.40
CA GLY A 238 9.29 1.93 -17.58
C GLY A 238 9.54 0.62 -18.32
N THR A 239 10.82 0.33 -18.55
CA THR A 239 11.24 -0.86 -19.31
C THR A 239 10.62 -2.15 -18.78
N TRP A 240 10.43 -2.22 -17.45
CA TRP A 240 9.98 -3.44 -16.77
C TRP A 240 8.50 -3.43 -16.37
N ASN A 241 7.76 -2.39 -16.77
CA ASN A 241 6.33 -2.30 -16.42
C ASN A 241 5.54 -3.43 -17.09
N ALA A 242 4.91 -4.28 -16.28
CA ALA A 242 4.08 -5.42 -16.72
C ALA A 242 4.76 -6.37 -17.73
N GLN A 243 6.08 -6.48 -17.71
CA GLN A 243 6.74 -7.47 -18.55
C GLN A 243 6.29 -8.90 -18.17
N PRO A 244 6.22 -9.84 -19.11
CA PRO A 244 5.71 -11.18 -18.86
C PRO A 244 6.24 -11.82 -17.59
N ILE A 245 7.56 -11.75 -17.36
CA ILE A 245 8.18 -12.33 -16.17
C ILE A 245 7.74 -11.62 -14.85
N CYS A 246 7.34 -10.36 -14.92
CA CYS A 246 6.93 -9.59 -13.73
C CYS A 246 5.47 -9.88 -13.31
N ILE A 247 4.63 -10.40 -14.19
CA ILE A 247 3.20 -10.54 -13.96
C ILE A 247 2.69 -11.99 -14.00
N VAL A 248 3.39 -12.91 -14.66
CA VAL A 248 2.93 -14.30 -14.84
C VAL A 248 2.72 -15.01 -13.49
N GLY A 249 3.64 -14.82 -12.54
CA GLY A 249 3.48 -15.36 -11.18
C GLY A 249 2.29 -14.74 -10.46
N GLY A 250 2.06 -13.44 -10.64
CA GLY A 250 0.90 -12.72 -10.10
C GLY A 250 -0.43 -13.22 -10.66
N ILE A 251 -0.49 -13.50 -11.97
CA ILE A 251 -1.66 -14.12 -12.61
C ILE A 251 -1.97 -15.45 -11.94
N ALA A 252 -0.97 -16.30 -11.75
CA ALA A 252 -1.14 -17.60 -11.07
C ALA A 252 -1.67 -17.43 -9.65
N VAL A 253 -1.06 -16.54 -8.85
CA VAL A 253 -1.49 -16.27 -7.47
C VAL A 253 -2.93 -15.74 -7.43
N MET A 254 -3.28 -14.78 -8.28
CA MET A 254 -4.62 -14.19 -8.30
C MET A 254 -5.70 -15.20 -8.72
N LYS A 255 -5.40 -16.10 -9.65
CA LYS A 255 -6.30 -17.21 -10.01
C LYS A 255 -6.54 -18.14 -8.83
N VAL A 256 -5.50 -18.44 -8.03
CA VAL A 256 -5.63 -19.25 -6.82
C VAL A 256 -6.48 -18.51 -5.78
N ILE A 257 -6.23 -17.22 -5.56
CA ILE A 257 -7.03 -16.41 -4.61
C ILE A 257 -8.51 -16.43 -5.00
N LEU A 258 -8.84 -16.22 -6.28
CA LEU A 258 -10.23 -16.25 -6.73
C LEU A 258 -10.93 -17.59 -6.49
N LYS A 259 -10.18 -18.68 -6.58
CA LYS A 259 -10.72 -20.04 -6.42
C LYS A 259 -10.79 -20.50 -4.98
N GLU A 260 -9.80 -20.10 -4.15
CA GLU A 260 -9.55 -20.70 -2.84
C GLU A 260 -9.59 -19.69 -1.67
N ARG A 261 -10.13 -18.48 -1.89
CA ARG A 261 -10.15 -17.42 -0.87
C ARG A 261 -10.74 -17.87 0.47
N GLU A 262 -11.81 -18.68 0.43
CA GLU A 262 -12.51 -19.17 1.61
C GLU A 262 -11.66 -20.16 2.47
N THR A 263 -10.56 -20.65 1.93
CA THR A 263 -9.61 -21.51 2.64
C THR A 263 -8.33 -20.74 3.01
N ILE A 264 -7.83 -19.91 2.09
CA ILE A 264 -6.56 -19.18 2.26
C ILE A 264 -6.62 -18.23 3.46
N TYR A 265 -7.64 -17.35 3.52
CA TYR A 265 -7.68 -16.29 4.53
C TYR A 265 -7.93 -16.79 5.94
N PRO A 266 -8.89 -17.71 6.21
CA PRO A 266 -9.04 -18.29 7.55
C PRO A 266 -7.75 -18.95 8.05
N ARG A 267 -7.05 -19.69 7.17
CA ARG A 267 -5.76 -20.32 7.50
C ARG A 267 -4.67 -19.30 7.82
N LEU A 268 -4.57 -18.23 7.04
CA LEU A 268 -3.59 -17.15 7.29
C LEU A 268 -3.84 -16.50 8.65
N TYR A 269 -5.09 -16.19 8.96
CA TYR A 269 -5.46 -15.59 10.25
C TYR A 269 -5.19 -16.51 11.43
N GLU A 270 -5.48 -17.81 11.30
CA GLU A 270 -5.17 -18.82 12.31
C GLU A 270 -3.66 -18.88 12.58
N ILE A 271 -2.85 -18.98 11.53
CA ILE A 271 -1.39 -18.99 11.65
C ILE A 271 -0.89 -17.70 12.32
N GLY A 272 -1.41 -16.54 11.90
CA GLY A 272 -1.03 -15.25 12.47
C GLY A 272 -1.37 -15.16 13.96
N ARG A 273 -2.59 -15.54 14.35
CA ARG A 273 -3.00 -15.57 15.77
C ARG A 273 -2.13 -16.52 16.60
N ARG A 274 -1.86 -17.72 16.08
CA ARG A 274 -1.00 -18.70 16.76
C ARG A 274 0.41 -18.15 16.97
N LEU A 275 1.02 -17.58 15.92
CA LEU A 275 2.39 -17.04 16.00
C LEU A 275 2.50 -15.86 16.98
N THR A 276 1.55 -14.92 16.93
CA THR A 276 1.58 -13.76 17.83
C THR A 276 1.34 -14.18 19.28
N LYS A 277 0.40 -15.10 19.52
CA LYS A 277 0.10 -15.62 20.85
C LYS A 277 1.31 -16.37 21.44
N SER A 278 1.84 -17.36 20.71
CA SER A 278 2.96 -18.16 21.22
C SER A 278 4.22 -17.31 21.45
N PHE A 279 4.49 -16.31 20.59
CA PHE A 279 5.61 -15.40 20.83
C PHE A 279 5.43 -14.59 22.13
N ASN A 280 4.23 -14.08 22.37
CA ASN A 280 3.96 -13.25 23.56
C ASN A 280 4.03 -14.08 24.85
N GLU A 281 3.50 -15.32 24.83
CA GLU A 281 3.59 -16.26 25.95
C GLU A 281 5.05 -16.61 26.28
N GLU A 282 5.86 -16.97 25.27
CA GLU A 282 7.28 -17.27 25.45
C GLU A 282 8.08 -16.06 25.94
N ALA A 283 7.78 -14.86 25.42
CA ALA A 283 8.46 -13.64 25.86
C ALA A 283 8.17 -13.34 27.34
N GLU A 284 6.93 -13.56 27.81
CA GLU A 284 6.53 -13.43 29.21
C GLU A 284 7.25 -14.47 30.09
N ASP A 285 7.22 -15.75 29.69
CA ASP A 285 7.85 -16.85 30.43
C ASP A 285 9.37 -16.67 30.58
N LEU A 286 10.02 -16.12 29.57
CA LEU A 286 11.46 -15.82 29.58
C LEU A 286 11.82 -14.47 30.23
N GLY A 287 10.84 -13.68 30.67
CA GLY A 287 11.04 -12.33 31.19
C GLY A 287 11.63 -11.34 30.18
N VAL A 288 11.40 -11.57 28.89
CA VAL A 288 11.87 -10.69 27.81
C VAL A 288 10.83 -9.63 27.53
N THR A 289 11.24 -8.36 27.58
CA THR A 289 10.34 -7.23 27.24
C THR A 289 10.20 -7.14 25.71
N ALA A 290 9.36 -7.97 25.13
CA ALA A 290 9.09 -8.04 23.71
C ALA A 290 7.61 -8.32 23.45
N ILE A 291 7.11 -7.92 22.28
CA ILE A 291 5.74 -8.14 21.88
C ILE A 291 5.59 -8.41 20.37
N ALA A 292 4.75 -9.37 20.03
CA ALA A 292 4.24 -9.57 18.68
C ALA A 292 2.87 -8.93 18.52
N VAL A 293 2.69 -8.11 17.49
CA VAL A 293 1.41 -7.46 17.15
C VAL A 293 0.98 -7.92 15.77
N GLY A 294 -0.23 -8.44 15.68
CA GLY A 294 -0.83 -8.88 14.41
C GLY A 294 -1.52 -7.73 13.67
N LEU A 295 -1.51 -7.81 12.33
CA LEU A 295 -2.12 -6.82 11.44
C LEU A 295 -2.94 -7.52 10.34
N PRO A 296 -4.23 -7.19 10.17
CA PRO A 296 -5.07 -6.41 11.11
C PRO A 296 -5.20 -7.12 12.45
N TYR A 297 -5.54 -6.38 13.49
CA TYR A 297 -5.44 -6.90 14.87
C TYR A 297 -6.27 -8.18 15.12
N GLU A 298 -7.52 -8.20 14.69
CA GLU A 298 -8.43 -9.34 14.92
C GLU A 298 -8.13 -10.54 14.00
N ASN A 299 -7.68 -10.25 12.76
CA ASN A 299 -7.44 -11.24 11.72
C ASN A 299 -6.02 -11.10 11.14
N PRO A 300 -4.99 -11.39 11.94
CA PRO A 300 -3.60 -11.11 11.57
C PRO A 300 -3.14 -11.99 10.40
N SER A 301 -2.89 -11.38 9.27
CA SER A 301 -2.20 -11.98 8.12
C SER A 301 -0.76 -11.52 7.98
N LEU A 302 -0.38 -10.54 8.80
CA LEU A 302 0.96 -10.01 9.02
C LEU A 302 1.19 -9.86 10.51
N PHE A 303 2.45 -9.78 10.93
CA PHE A 303 2.80 -9.44 12.31
C PHE A 303 4.15 -8.73 12.36
N SER A 304 4.35 -7.93 13.40
CA SER A 304 5.62 -7.31 13.76
C SER A 304 6.07 -7.82 15.11
N LEU A 305 7.38 -8.03 15.26
CA LEU A 305 8.03 -8.32 16.52
C LEU A 305 8.73 -7.07 17.02
N ASN A 306 8.46 -6.67 18.25
CA ASN A 306 9.00 -5.47 18.84
C ASN A 306 9.67 -5.78 20.18
N PHE A 307 10.95 -5.45 20.30
CA PHE A 307 11.70 -5.51 21.56
C PHE A 307 11.67 -4.12 22.17
N LEU A 308 11.30 -4.04 23.44
CA LEU A 308 10.94 -2.80 24.10
C LEU A 308 11.87 -2.51 25.27
N ASN A 309 12.06 -1.23 25.59
CA ASN A 309 12.83 -0.81 26.76
C ASN A 309 12.01 -0.87 28.06
N ARG A 310 10.68 -0.99 27.95
CA ARG A 310 9.74 -1.10 29.08
C ARG A 310 8.51 -1.90 28.65
N PRO A 311 7.82 -2.57 29.58
CA PRO A 311 6.58 -3.27 29.28
C PRO A 311 5.49 -2.32 28.78
N VAL A 312 4.72 -2.75 27.78
CA VAL A 312 3.52 -2.05 27.33
C VAL A 312 2.29 -2.79 27.84
N PRO A 313 1.38 -2.12 28.56
CA PRO A 313 0.14 -2.72 29.01
C PRO A 313 -0.65 -3.31 27.83
N SER A 314 -1.22 -4.51 28.01
CA SER A 314 -1.93 -5.23 26.97
C SER A 314 -3.09 -4.47 26.35
N ASP A 315 -3.78 -3.64 27.14
CA ASP A 315 -4.88 -2.77 26.74
C ASP A 315 -4.42 -1.53 25.94
N LYS A 316 -3.11 -1.22 25.96
CA LYS A 316 -2.51 -0.07 25.26
C LYS A 316 -1.60 -0.48 24.10
N MET A 317 -1.55 -1.74 23.74
CA MET A 317 -0.66 -2.25 22.70
C MET A 317 -0.88 -1.57 21.33
N TYR A 318 -2.12 -1.22 21.00
CA TYR A 318 -2.43 -0.46 19.79
C TYR A 318 -1.97 1.00 19.85
N LEU A 319 -1.91 1.60 21.05
CA LEU A 319 -1.46 2.98 21.26
C LEU A 319 0.06 3.11 21.15
N TRP A 320 0.81 2.05 21.39
CA TRP A 320 2.27 2.08 21.33
C TRP A 320 2.80 2.40 19.93
N GLN A 321 2.11 1.97 18.88
CA GLN A 321 2.45 2.33 17.50
C GLN A 321 1.84 3.68 17.05
N THR A 322 0.94 4.26 17.84
CA THR A 322 0.07 5.34 17.37
C THR A 322 0.14 6.65 18.17
N GLY A 323 0.85 6.68 19.31
CA GLY A 323 0.83 7.85 20.18
C GLY A 323 2.16 8.62 20.29
N PRO A 324 2.13 9.97 20.37
CA PRO A 324 3.33 10.80 20.61
C PRO A 324 4.03 10.50 21.94
N SER A 325 3.27 10.05 22.94
CA SER A 325 3.77 9.73 24.29
C SER A 325 4.45 8.37 24.43
N SER A 326 4.47 7.55 23.38
CA SER A 326 5.11 6.23 23.40
C SER A 326 6.61 6.27 23.14
N PHE A 327 7.18 7.46 22.94
CA PHE A 327 8.56 7.66 22.47
C PHE A 327 9.40 8.60 23.35
N GLU A 328 8.92 9.00 24.53
CA GLU A 328 9.72 9.64 25.58
C GLU A 328 10.42 8.66 26.50
#